data_10f0245ce3c6441b693ac354396260ac
#
_entry.id   10f0245ce3c6441b693ac354396260ac
#
_cell.length_a   1.000
_cell.length_b   1.000
_cell.length_c   1.000
_cell.angle_alpha   90.00
_cell.angle_beta   90.00
_cell.angle_gamma   90.00
#
_symmetry.space_group_name_H-M   'P 1'
#
loop_
_entity.id
_entity.type
_entity.pdbx_description
1 polymer ?
#
loop_
_entity_poly.entity_id
_entity_poly.type
_entity_poly.pdbx_seq_one_letter_code
_entity_poly.pdbx_strand_id
1 'polypeptide(L)'
;MEDYFRESIIKKEENYPKVIMPEEKDKIVNKLINQKRNGFLFEYKDVPNLNISKVQFEKVMIELENMGMIKIEGYKNSGRIYPTSKLDTFYRYGGFKKQEQILSNDLERLKLE
;
A
#
# COMPACT_ATOMS: atom_id res chain seq x y z
N MET A 1 32.39 -6.71 4.87
CA MET A 1 31.55 -5.75 4.16
C MET A 1 30.16 -6.26 3.86
N GLU A 2 30.01 -7.48 3.40
CA GLU A 2 28.68 -8.07 3.14
C GLU A 2 27.84 -8.17 4.42
N ASP A 3 28.44 -8.56 5.54
CA ASP A 3 27.75 -8.66 6.82
C ASP A 3 27.26 -7.31 7.33
N TYR A 4 28.05 -6.27 7.11
CA TYR A 4 27.65 -4.90 7.45
C TYR A 4 26.44 -4.44 6.65
N PHE A 5 26.40 -4.77 5.37
CA PHE A 5 25.28 -4.44 4.48
C PHE A 5 23.99 -5.16 4.90
N ARG A 6 24.10 -6.46 5.25
CA ARG A 6 22.95 -7.23 5.74
C ARG A 6 22.40 -6.70 7.04
N GLU A 7 23.28 -6.37 8.00
CA GLU A 7 22.86 -5.79 9.26
C GLU A 7 22.16 -4.45 9.07
N SER A 8 22.66 -3.63 8.17
CA SER A 8 22.06 -2.34 7.85
C SER A 8 20.66 -2.49 7.25
N ILE A 9 20.46 -3.47 6.35
CA ILE A 9 19.17 -3.76 5.74
C ILE A 9 18.19 -4.31 6.78
N ILE A 10 18.64 -5.25 7.61
CA ILE A 10 17.83 -5.86 8.67
C ILE A 10 17.39 -4.79 9.67
N LYS A 11 18.30 -3.89 10.08
CA LYS A 11 17.98 -2.79 10.99
C LYS A 11 16.95 -1.84 10.40
N LYS A 12 17.00 -1.56 9.09
CA LYS A 12 16.00 -0.72 8.42
C LYS A 12 14.61 -1.36 8.46
N GLU A 13 14.52 -2.66 8.21
CA GLU A 13 13.25 -3.39 8.28
C GLU A 13 12.70 -3.42 9.71
N GLU A 14 13.56 -3.60 10.70
CA GLU A 14 13.17 -3.62 12.11
C GLU A 14 12.69 -2.24 12.62
N ASN A 15 13.13 -1.15 12.00
CA ASN A 15 12.75 0.21 12.40
C ASN A 15 11.35 0.60 11.94
N TYR A 16 10.73 -0.18 11.07
CA TYR A 16 9.38 0.12 10.60
C TYR A 16 8.35 -0.57 11.49
N PRO A 17 7.16 0.05 11.66
CA PRO A 17 6.07 -0.59 12.38
C PRO A 17 5.70 -1.93 11.75
N LYS A 18 5.39 -2.92 12.57
CA LYS A 18 4.96 -4.23 12.07
C LYS A 18 3.60 -4.18 11.40
N VAL A 19 2.74 -3.29 11.87
CA VAL A 19 1.41 -3.07 11.30
C VAL A 19 1.48 -1.90 10.33
N ILE A 20 0.97 -2.11 9.12
CA ILE A 20 0.91 -1.06 8.11
C ILE A 20 -0.28 -0.17 8.41
N MET A 21 -0.03 1.10 8.72
CA MET A 21 -1.09 2.05 9.04
C MET A 21 -1.87 2.43 7.78
N PRO A 22 -3.18 2.67 7.89
CA PRO A 22 -3.99 3.05 6.74
C PRO A 22 -3.54 4.33 6.06
N GLU A 23 -2.97 5.27 6.81
CA GLU A 23 -2.42 6.50 6.26
C GLU A 23 -1.29 6.22 5.27
N GLU A 24 -0.47 5.20 5.54
CA GLU A 24 0.63 4.83 4.65
C GLU A 24 0.09 4.17 3.37
N LYS A 25 -0.92 3.32 3.50
CA LYS A 25 -1.60 2.73 2.35
C LYS A 25 -2.26 3.80 1.48
N ASP A 26 -2.85 4.81 2.09
CA ASP A 26 -3.50 5.91 1.39
C ASP A 26 -2.51 6.78 0.62
N LYS A 27 -1.29 6.93 1.10
CA LYS A 27 -0.22 7.61 0.36
C LYS A 27 0.07 6.89 -0.96
N ILE A 28 0.08 5.55 -0.93
CA ILE A 28 0.28 4.73 -2.12
C ILE A 28 -0.89 4.90 -3.08
N VAL A 29 -2.11 4.82 -2.59
CA VAL A 29 -3.34 4.99 -3.39
C VAL A 29 -3.36 6.37 -4.06
N ASN A 30 -3.05 7.41 -3.30
CA ASN A 30 -3.01 8.77 -3.82
C ASN A 30 -2.00 8.91 -4.97
N LYS A 31 -0.83 8.31 -4.81
CA LYS A 31 0.20 8.35 -5.85
C LYS A 31 -0.24 7.59 -7.10
N LEU A 32 -0.88 6.44 -6.93
CA LEU A 32 -1.41 5.64 -8.04
C LEU A 32 -2.48 6.40 -8.83
N ILE A 33 -3.39 7.08 -8.14
CA ILE A 33 -4.47 7.84 -8.76
C ILE A 33 -3.95 9.01 -9.58
N ASN A 34 -2.87 9.63 -9.12
CA ASN A 34 -2.26 10.76 -9.81
C ASN A 34 -1.48 10.36 -11.06
N GLN A 35 -1.29 9.07 -11.31
CA GLN A 35 -0.69 8.58 -12.54
C GLN A 35 -1.73 8.55 -13.65
N LYS A 36 -1.59 9.42 -14.64
CA LYS A 36 -2.55 9.55 -15.75
C LYS A 36 -2.22 8.63 -16.93
N ARG A 37 -1.54 7.52 -16.70
CA ARG A 37 -1.11 6.61 -17.77
C ARG A 37 -1.80 5.26 -17.64
N ASN A 38 -2.09 4.63 -18.76
CA ASN A 38 -2.51 3.24 -18.79
C ASN A 38 -1.27 2.35 -18.83
N GLY A 39 -1.02 1.63 -17.73
CA GLY A 39 0.14 0.75 -17.64
C GLY A 39 1.44 1.50 -17.38
N PHE A 40 1.85 1.59 -16.14
CA PHE A 40 3.07 2.27 -15.73
C PHE A 40 3.86 1.42 -14.73
N LEU A 41 5.15 1.66 -14.67
CA LEU A 41 6.00 1.06 -13.64
C LEU A 41 5.84 1.87 -12.36
N PHE A 42 5.73 1.15 -11.25
CA PHE A 42 5.50 1.78 -9.95
C PHE A 42 6.32 1.05 -8.89
N GLU A 43 7.21 1.78 -8.26
CA GLU A 43 8.15 1.22 -7.31
C GLU A 43 8.07 1.92 -5.95
N TYR A 44 8.62 1.28 -4.94
CA TYR A 44 8.71 1.82 -3.58
C TYR A 44 9.27 3.24 -3.54
N LYS A 45 10.31 3.51 -4.33
CA LYS A 45 10.97 4.83 -4.38
C LYS A 45 10.07 5.92 -4.96
N ASP A 46 9.01 5.55 -5.67
CA ASP A 46 8.10 6.52 -6.29
C ASP A 46 7.15 7.18 -5.29
N VAL A 47 7.04 6.62 -4.08
CA VAL A 47 6.18 7.17 -3.03
C VAL A 47 7.07 7.69 -1.90
N PRO A 48 7.31 9.00 -1.83
CA PRO A 48 8.15 9.57 -0.78
C PRO A 48 7.47 9.55 0.58
N ASN A 49 8.27 9.60 1.63
CA ASN A 49 7.81 9.76 3.01
C ASN A 49 6.93 8.62 3.52
N LEU A 50 7.15 7.40 3.02
CA LEU A 50 6.48 6.22 3.55
C LEU A 50 7.16 5.73 4.83
N ASN A 51 6.37 5.47 5.86
CA ASN A 51 6.85 4.84 7.09
C ASN A 51 6.55 3.33 7.06
N ILE A 52 6.88 2.70 5.94
CA ILE A 52 6.80 1.26 5.75
C ILE A 52 8.02 0.79 4.97
N SER A 53 8.36 -0.49 5.13
CA SER A 53 9.47 -1.09 4.40
C SER A 53 9.07 -1.43 2.97
N LYS A 54 10.08 -1.74 2.15
CA LYS A 54 9.85 -2.19 0.77
C LYS A 54 8.99 -3.46 0.73
N VAL A 55 9.24 -4.39 1.64
CA VAL A 55 8.45 -5.63 1.74
C VAL A 55 6.99 -5.32 2.06
N GLN A 56 6.77 -4.40 3.00
CA GLN A 56 5.43 -3.95 3.36
C GLN A 56 4.74 -3.26 2.18
N PHE A 57 5.46 -2.45 1.44
CA PHE A 57 4.96 -1.82 0.23
C PHE A 57 4.46 -2.86 -0.78
N GLU A 58 5.26 -3.91 -1.01
CA GLU A 58 4.87 -4.99 -1.91
C GLU A 58 3.59 -5.70 -1.43
N LYS A 59 3.44 -5.89 -0.13
CA LYS A 59 2.22 -6.47 0.45
C LYS A 59 1.01 -5.59 0.19
N VAL A 60 1.15 -4.28 0.29
CA VAL A 60 0.05 -3.34 -0.01
C VAL A 60 -0.35 -3.42 -1.49
N MET A 61 0.64 -3.51 -2.39
CA MET A 61 0.36 -3.65 -3.82
C MET A 61 -0.42 -4.93 -4.12
N ILE A 62 -0.05 -6.03 -3.48
CA ILE A 62 -0.76 -7.31 -3.62
C ILE A 62 -2.19 -7.19 -3.05
N GLU A 63 -2.34 -6.54 -1.92
CA GLU A 63 -3.65 -6.29 -1.31
C GLU A 63 -4.55 -5.50 -2.26
N LEU A 64 -4.02 -4.43 -2.87
CA LEU A 64 -4.77 -3.64 -3.84
C LEU A 64 -5.20 -4.47 -5.05
N GLU A 65 -4.32 -5.33 -5.54
CA GLU A 65 -4.65 -6.24 -6.64
C GLU A 65 -5.76 -7.21 -6.24
N ASN A 66 -5.66 -7.80 -5.05
CA ASN A 66 -6.66 -8.74 -4.54
C ASN A 66 -8.01 -8.08 -4.34
N MET A 67 -8.04 -6.79 -4.02
CA MET A 67 -9.27 -6.01 -3.89
C MET A 67 -9.85 -5.59 -5.24
N GLY A 68 -9.14 -5.84 -6.34
CA GLY A 68 -9.55 -5.41 -7.67
C GLY A 68 -9.32 -3.94 -7.97
N MET A 69 -8.52 -3.26 -7.17
CA MET A 69 -8.21 -1.84 -7.32
C MET A 69 -7.20 -1.58 -8.42
N ILE A 70 -6.27 -2.52 -8.61
CA ILE A 70 -5.26 -2.47 -9.64
C ILE A 70 -5.11 -3.85 -10.26
N LYS A 71 -4.52 -3.88 -11.45
CA LYS A 71 -4.09 -5.10 -12.12
C LYS A 71 -2.60 -5.01 -12.36
N ILE A 72 -1.87 -6.05 -11.98
CA ILE A 72 -0.42 -6.11 -12.19
C ILE A 72 -0.13 -7.12 -13.29
N GLU A 73 0.48 -6.67 -14.38
CA GLU A 73 0.87 -7.53 -15.50
C GLU A 73 2.37 -7.54 -15.66
N GLY A 74 2.97 -8.75 -15.68
CA GLY A 74 4.40 -8.94 -15.83
C GLY A 74 5.03 -9.57 -14.60
N TYR A 75 6.36 -9.64 -14.61
CA TYR A 75 7.12 -10.23 -13.50
C TYR A 75 7.32 -9.22 -12.36
N LYS A 76 7.55 -9.75 -11.16
CA LYS A 76 7.60 -9.03 -9.87
C LYS A 76 8.27 -7.66 -9.87
N ASN A 77 9.33 -7.44 -10.65
CA ASN A 77 10.07 -6.18 -10.64
C ASN A 77 9.92 -5.38 -11.92
N SER A 78 9.17 -5.88 -12.88
CA SER A 78 8.94 -5.22 -14.16
C SER A 78 7.46 -5.21 -14.54
N GLY A 79 6.60 -5.49 -13.56
CA GLY A 79 5.16 -5.51 -13.78
C GLY A 79 4.60 -4.10 -14.00
N ARG A 80 3.73 -3.97 -14.99
CA ARG A 80 3.00 -2.73 -15.23
C ARG A 80 1.73 -2.71 -14.41
N ILE A 81 1.43 -1.55 -13.85
CA ILE A 81 0.26 -1.34 -13.02
C ILE A 81 -0.84 -0.70 -13.85
N TYR A 82 -2.03 -1.30 -13.77
CA TYR A 82 -3.24 -0.81 -14.44
C TYR A 82 -4.30 -0.53 -13.38
N PRO A 83 -4.48 0.74 -12.96
CA PRO A 83 -5.55 1.08 -12.02
C PRO A 83 -6.92 0.82 -12.65
N THR A 84 -7.86 0.37 -11.83
CA THR A 84 -9.25 0.13 -12.25
C THR A 84 -10.14 1.26 -11.76
N SER A 85 -11.40 1.27 -12.24
CA SER A 85 -12.40 2.24 -11.76
C SER A 85 -12.70 2.07 -10.27
N LYS A 86 -12.47 0.88 -9.71
CA LYS A 86 -12.65 0.63 -8.29
C LYS A 86 -11.68 1.44 -7.44
N LEU A 87 -10.45 1.65 -7.92
CA LEU A 87 -9.45 2.45 -7.20
C LEU A 87 -9.93 3.90 -7.05
N ASP A 88 -10.45 4.49 -8.12
CA ASP A 88 -10.97 5.84 -8.11
C ASP A 88 -12.15 5.98 -7.13
N THR A 89 -13.08 5.05 -7.17
CA THR A 89 -14.22 5.03 -6.25
C THR A 89 -13.77 4.89 -4.81
N PHE A 90 -12.85 3.97 -4.54
CA PHE A 90 -12.30 3.74 -3.21
C PHE A 90 -11.64 5.00 -2.66
N TYR A 91 -10.84 5.67 -3.47
CA TYR A 91 -10.18 6.93 -3.10
C TYR A 91 -11.20 8.02 -2.77
N ARG A 92 -12.23 8.17 -3.59
CA ARG A 92 -13.29 9.17 -3.39
C ARG A 92 -14.04 8.98 -2.08
N TYR A 93 -14.20 7.74 -1.64
CA TYR A 93 -14.90 7.44 -0.39
C TYR A 93 -13.99 7.41 0.83
N GLY A 94 -12.75 7.89 0.71
CA GLY A 94 -11.85 8.11 1.82
C GLY A 94 -10.77 7.04 2.02
N GLY A 95 -10.67 6.05 1.14
CA GLY A 95 -9.58 5.10 1.11
C GLY A 95 -9.53 4.14 2.31
N PHE A 96 -8.34 3.67 2.64
CA PHE A 96 -8.12 2.72 3.72
C PHE A 96 -8.43 3.29 5.10
N LYS A 97 -8.11 4.55 5.31
CA LYS A 97 -8.38 5.21 6.60
C LYS A 97 -9.86 5.20 6.92
N LYS A 98 -10.69 5.52 5.93
CA LYS A 98 -12.14 5.52 6.09
C LYS A 98 -12.68 4.11 6.31
N GLN A 99 -12.15 3.13 5.59
CA GLN A 99 -12.52 1.73 5.73
C GLN A 99 -12.24 1.22 7.15
N GLU A 100 -11.08 1.52 7.71
CA GLU A 100 -10.74 1.13 9.07
C GLU A 100 -11.63 1.80 10.11
N GLN A 101 -11.98 3.07 9.91
CA GLN A 101 -12.90 3.78 10.79
C GLN A 101 -14.27 3.10 10.84
N ILE A 102 -14.78 2.69 9.68
CA ILE A 102 -16.06 1.99 9.60
C ILE A 102 -16.00 0.66 10.34
N LEU A 103 -14.94 -0.14 10.11
CA LEU A 103 -14.74 -1.40 10.80
C LEU A 103 -14.62 -1.23 12.31
N SER A 104 -13.88 -0.23 12.76
CA SER A 104 -13.71 0.07 14.18
C SER A 104 -15.04 0.44 14.84
N ASN A 105 -15.83 1.25 14.18
CA ASN A 105 -17.15 1.65 14.68
C ASN A 105 -18.09 0.44 14.77
N ASP A 106 -18.07 -0.43 13.77
CA ASP A 106 -18.89 -1.64 13.77
C ASP A 106 -18.48 -2.58 14.90
N LEU A 107 -17.20 -2.73 15.16
CA LEU A 107 -16.69 -3.56 16.28
C LEU A 107 -17.11 -2.98 17.63
N GLU A 108 -17.09 -1.67 17.80
CA GLU A 108 -17.55 -1.02 19.01
C GLU A 108 -19.03 -1.23 19.25
N ARG A 109 -19.84 -1.17 18.22
CA ARG A 109 -21.28 -1.48 18.30
C ARG A 109 -21.51 -2.90 18.81
N LEU A 110 -20.75 -3.87 18.27
CA LEU A 110 -20.87 -5.25 18.70
C LEU A 110 -20.48 -5.46 20.15
N LYS A 111 -19.55 -4.68 20.66
CA LYS A 111 -19.14 -4.74 22.07
C LYS A 111 -20.18 -4.15 23.03
N LEU A 112 -20.96 -3.19 22.57
CA LEU A 112 -21.96 -2.51 23.37
C LEU A 112 -23.28 -3.29 23.45
N GLU A 113 -23.47 -4.22 22.56
CA GLU A 113 -24.62 -5.12 22.55
C GLU A 113 -24.32 -6.42 23.33
#